data_68cdac0babee25555b5c578726960e93
#
_entry.id   68cdac0babee25555b5c578726960e93
#
_cell.length_a   1.000
_cell.length_b   1.000
_cell.length_c   1.000
_cell.angle_alpha   90.00
_cell.angle_beta   90.00
_cell.angle_gamma   90.00
#
_symmetry.space_group_name_H-M   'P 1'
#
loop_
_entity.id
_entity.type
_entity.pdbx_description
1 polymer ?
#
loop_
_entity_poly.entity_id
_entity_poly.type
_entity_poly.pdbx_seq_one_letter_code
_entity_poly.pdbx_strand_id
1 'polypeptide(L)'
;MYYLAIGKFFDSIIENSEGPLMFAKSTNPYLENNYAPVSATFDTADLTCEGVIPADLNGLMVRNGPNPTQRVNPKRHHWFLGDGMLHGVKFAEGKAVSYRNRSVSAGGSTPNTHVIGHGGRIVALVEAGGAPVEVDHELNSLDRPAFEGSLRRGFTAHTKLDSVDGALHAVCYDFKRGYQLSYLAVGADNRLQTHQDISLSTKPMVHDCAITKRFVLIFDLSVTFSLNRLIRRYFPFAWNDKHQARIGLLNRQDPSQPIQWFEIAPCYIFHALNAYENNSGEVILDAMRYERLFDTVKIGPFGESSPFLTRWCLNPNTGSVTETQLDDHAAEFPRVHPQLEGQPTQFGYALGIGDDPSSPDFNTIVKYHQDGSAEIHTLGQYEMASEPIFVAKSGSVREDEGYLLSYVFDQREGTSHVIILDAQDLSAKPIAQVMLPQRVPFGFHGSWIGEPSP
;
A
#
# COMPACT_ATOMS: atom_id res chain seq x y z
N MET A 1 21.00 -24.00 10.80
CA MET A 1 19.79 -24.76 11.18
C MET A 1 18.58 -23.90 11.49
N TYR A 2 18.73 -22.72 12.11
CA TYR A 2 17.65 -21.78 12.39
C TYR A 2 17.01 -21.12 11.14
N TYR A 3 17.76 -20.92 10.09
CA TYR A 3 17.32 -20.20 8.87
C TYR A 3 16.37 -21.03 7.96
N LEU A 4 16.49 -22.34 7.95
CA LEU A 4 15.57 -23.24 7.24
C LEU A 4 14.20 -23.36 7.94
N ALA A 5 14.15 -23.09 9.25
CA ALA A 5 12.92 -23.17 10.03
C ALA A 5 11.95 -21.99 9.75
N ILE A 6 12.46 -20.80 9.42
CA ILE A 6 11.64 -19.60 9.20
C ILE A 6 10.99 -19.64 7.82
N GLY A 7 11.70 -20.06 6.77
CA GLY A 7 11.11 -20.25 5.44
C GLY A 7 10.01 -21.33 5.45
N LYS A 8 10.30 -22.51 6.02
CA LYS A 8 9.30 -23.57 6.25
C LYS A 8 8.16 -23.19 7.20
N PHE A 9 8.34 -22.15 8.02
CA PHE A 9 7.33 -21.66 8.94
C PHE A 9 6.18 -20.90 8.23
N PHE A 10 6.49 -20.06 7.25
CA PHE A 10 5.44 -19.45 6.41
C PHE A 10 4.75 -20.52 5.56
N ASP A 11 5.49 -21.47 5.00
CA ASP A 11 4.94 -22.61 4.30
C ASP A 11 4.07 -23.47 5.23
N SER A 12 4.43 -23.66 6.50
CA SER A 12 3.66 -24.47 7.48
C SER A 12 2.43 -23.78 8.08
N ILE A 13 2.30 -22.47 7.96
CA ILE A 13 1.02 -21.77 8.23
C ILE A 13 0.01 -22.10 7.12
N ILE A 14 0.51 -22.42 5.94
CA ILE A 14 -0.24 -22.72 4.72
C ILE A 14 -0.50 -24.25 4.59
N GLU A 15 0.35 -25.13 5.14
CA GLU A 15 0.21 -26.59 4.96
C GLU A 15 -0.79 -27.26 5.91
N ASN A 16 -1.68 -28.02 5.29
CA ASN A 16 -2.47 -29.20 5.68
C ASN A 16 -3.97 -29.01 5.88
N SER A 17 -4.70 -29.18 4.78
CA SER A 17 -5.83 -30.14 4.71
C SER A 17 -6.38 -30.23 3.28
N GLU A 18 -6.33 -31.39 2.68
CA GLU A 18 -7.03 -31.73 1.43
C GLU A 18 -8.54 -31.78 1.68
N GLY A 19 -9.30 -30.94 0.98
CA GLY A 19 -10.76 -30.92 0.96
C GLY A 19 -11.27 -29.69 0.21
N PRO A 20 -12.49 -29.71 -0.36
CA PRO A 20 -13.03 -28.55 -1.06
C PRO A 20 -13.15 -27.37 -0.09
N LEU A 21 -12.82 -26.16 -0.59
CA LEU A 21 -12.89 -24.88 0.12
C LEU A 21 -14.36 -24.60 0.55
N MET A 22 -14.78 -25.18 1.65
CA MET A 22 -15.96 -24.70 2.38
C MET A 22 -15.46 -24.01 3.63
N PHE A 23 -15.41 -22.68 3.60
CA PHE A 23 -15.20 -21.88 4.80
C PHE A 23 -16.47 -22.00 5.67
N ALA A 24 -16.41 -22.82 6.72
CA ALA A 24 -17.38 -22.71 7.82
C ALA A 24 -17.31 -21.28 8.36
N LYS A 25 -18.43 -20.73 8.88
CA LYS A 25 -18.46 -19.40 9.53
C LYS A 25 -17.21 -19.23 10.38
N SER A 26 -16.32 -18.35 9.92
CA SER A 26 -15.03 -18.10 10.56
C SER A 26 -15.27 -17.18 11.76
N THR A 27 -14.46 -17.29 12.78
CA THR A 27 -14.41 -16.30 13.86
C THR A 27 -13.39 -15.19 13.57
N ASN A 28 -12.83 -15.17 12.35
CA ASN A 28 -11.83 -14.20 11.91
C ASN A 28 -12.46 -13.26 10.89
N PRO A 29 -12.63 -11.95 11.21
CA PRO A 29 -13.25 -10.99 10.31
C PRO A 29 -12.53 -10.87 8.97
N TYR A 30 -11.22 -11.14 8.93
CA TYR A 30 -10.40 -11.09 7.70
C TYR A 30 -10.56 -12.34 6.80
N LEU A 31 -11.55 -13.17 7.07
CA LEU A 31 -11.95 -14.31 6.22
C LEU A 31 -13.45 -14.28 5.89
N GLU A 32 -14.15 -13.19 6.28
CA GLU A 32 -15.59 -13.02 6.08
C GLU A 32 -15.91 -11.76 5.28
N ASN A 33 -17.14 -11.66 4.78
CA ASN A 33 -17.64 -10.51 4.03
C ASN A 33 -16.68 -10.10 2.90
N ASN A 34 -16.31 -8.84 2.79
CA ASN A 34 -15.41 -8.37 1.74
C ASN A 34 -13.93 -8.76 1.94
N TYR A 35 -13.57 -9.36 3.06
CA TYR A 35 -12.24 -9.96 3.26
C TYR A 35 -12.15 -11.42 2.80
N ALA A 36 -13.31 -12.09 2.59
CA ALA A 36 -13.30 -13.48 2.16
C ALA A 36 -12.62 -13.64 0.80
N PRO A 37 -11.79 -14.68 0.59
CA PRO A 37 -11.16 -14.92 -0.70
C PRO A 37 -12.18 -15.22 -1.81
N VAL A 38 -11.77 -15.01 -3.05
CA VAL A 38 -12.52 -15.39 -4.25
C VAL A 38 -11.78 -16.49 -4.99
N SER A 39 -12.51 -17.46 -5.54
CA SER A 39 -11.92 -18.59 -6.29
C SER A 39 -12.09 -18.47 -7.79
N ALA A 40 -13.06 -17.68 -8.24
CA ALA A 40 -13.36 -17.56 -9.67
C ALA A 40 -12.37 -16.61 -10.35
N THR A 41 -11.91 -17.03 -11.52
CA THR A 41 -11.12 -16.21 -12.44
C THR A 41 -12.03 -15.69 -13.54
N PHE A 42 -11.99 -14.39 -13.77
CA PHE A 42 -12.79 -13.70 -14.77
C PHE A 42 -11.92 -13.09 -15.86
N ASP A 43 -12.49 -13.04 -17.05
CA ASP A 43 -12.04 -12.28 -18.19
C ASP A 43 -13.31 -11.83 -18.92
N THR A 44 -13.82 -10.67 -18.54
CA THR A 44 -15.12 -10.17 -19.00
C THR A 44 -14.90 -8.88 -19.77
N ALA A 45 -15.44 -8.82 -20.99
CA ALA A 45 -15.45 -7.62 -21.80
C ALA A 45 -16.77 -6.84 -21.64
N ASP A 46 -16.78 -5.58 -22.11
CA ASP A 46 -17.96 -4.72 -22.24
C ASP A 46 -18.75 -4.58 -20.93
N LEU A 47 -18.10 -4.04 -19.92
CA LEU A 47 -18.68 -3.81 -18.60
C LEU A 47 -19.82 -2.78 -18.66
N THR A 48 -20.89 -3.04 -17.91
CA THR A 48 -21.98 -2.08 -17.73
C THR A 48 -21.50 -0.85 -16.94
N CYS A 49 -21.90 0.34 -17.39
CA CYS A 49 -21.56 1.59 -16.77
C CYS A 49 -22.80 2.46 -16.55
N GLU A 50 -22.91 3.08 -15.40
CA GLU A 50 -23.80 4.20 -15.11
C GLU A 50 -22.99 5.50 -15.18
N GLY A 51 -23.55 6.56 -15.76
CA GLY A 51 -22.84 7.82 -16.01
C GLY A 51 -22.01 7.80 -17.30
N VAL A 52 -21.03 8.68 -17.40
CA VAL A 52 -20.19 8.84 -18.60
C VAL A 52 -18.72 8.77 -18.22
N ILE A 53 -18.04 7.73 -18.65
CA ILE A 53 -16.59 7.58 -18.40
C ILE A 53 -15.85 8.66 -19.20
N PRO A 54 -14.95 9.43 -18.57
CA PRO A 54 -14.12 10.41 -19.26
C PRO A 54 -13.28 9.77 -20.37
N ALA A 55 -13.30 10.39 -21.56
CA ALA A 55 -12.64 9.85 -22.75
C ALA A 55 -11.10 9.86 -22.66
N ASP A 56 -10.54 10.65 -21.76
CA ASP A 56 -9.10 10.74 -21.50
C ASP A 56 -8.61 9.69 -20.49
N LEU A 57 -9.49 8.95 -19.85
CA LEU A 57 -9.12 7.77 -19.07
C LEU A 57 -8.76 6.60 -20.00
N ASN A 58 -7.46 6.51 -20.38
CA ASN A 58 -6.92 5.43 -21.21
C ASN A 58 -5.82 4.73 -20.44
N GLY A 59 -6.09 3.50 -19.98
CA GLY A 59 -5.16 2.74 -19.14
C GLY A 59 -5.82 1.61 -18.37
N LEU A 60 -5.08 1.10 -17.41
CA LEU A 60 -5.46 -0.01 -16.55
C LEU A 60 -5.48 0.44 -15.08
N MET A 61 -6.64 0.42 -14.46
CA MET A 61 -6.76 0.47 -13.00
C MET A 61 -6.53 -0.93 -12.47
N VAL A 62 -5.51 -1.13 -11.66
CA VAL A 62 -5.17 -2.45 -11.12
C VAL A 62 -4.89 -2.37 -9.62
N ARG A 63 -5.33 -3.40 -8.86
CA ARG A 63 -5.10 -3.53 -7.42
C ARG A 63 -4.63 -4.94 -7.08
N ASN A 64 -3.77 -5.05 -6.07
CA ASN A 64 -3.33 -6.30 -5.48
C ASN A 64 -3.91 -6.49 -4.08
N GLY A 65 -4.05 -7.72 -3.66
CA GLY A 65 -4.48 -8.06 -2.32
C GLY A 65 -4.28 -9.53 -1.98
N PRO A 66 -4.32 -9.87 -0.68
CA PRO A 66 -4.20 -11.25 -0.23
C PRO A 66 -5.47 -12.02 -0.60
N ASN A 67 -5.28 -13.17 -1.21
CA ASN A 67 -6.36 -14.09 -1.57
C ASN A 67 -5.91 -15.52 -1.24
N PRO A 68 -6.04 -15.98 0.01
CA PRO A 68 -5.63 -17.33 0.39
C PRO A 68 -6.26 -18.38 -0.51
N THR A 69 -5.45 -19.15 -1.23
CA THR A 69 -5.89 -20.24 -2.12
C THR A 69 -5.99 -21.58 -1.40
N GLN A 70 -5.40 -21.66 -0.21
CA GLN A 70 -5.42 -22.84 0.65
C GLN A 70 -6.20 -22.59 1.94
N ARG A 71 -6.64 -23.68 2.59
CA ARG A 71 -7.32 -23.61 3.87
C ARG A 71 -6.39 -23.07 4.95
N VAL A 72 -6.76 -21.98 5.60
CA VAL A 72 -6.01 -21.33 6.67
C VAL A 72 -6.65 -21.61 8.05
N ASN A 73 -5.85 -21.53 9.12
CA ASN A 73 -6.37 -21.58 10.48
C ASN A 73 -6.96 -20.23 10.89
N PRO A 74 -8.29 -20.08 11.07
CA PRO A 74 -8.91 -18.78 11.33
C PRO A 74 -8.39 -18.10 12.59
N LYS A 75 -8.03 -18.84 13.63
CA LYS A 75 -7.56 -18.29 14.91
C LYS A 75 -6.17 -17.64 14.82
N ARG A 76 -5.44 -17.85 13.71
CA ARG A 76 -4.05 -17.42 13.54
C ARG A 76 -3.80 -16.71 12.23
N HIS A 77 -4.75 -16.79 11.30
CA HIS A 77 -4.63 -16.10 10.01
C HIS A 77 -4.59 -14.59 10.24
N HIS A 78 -3.58 -13.94 9.70
CA HIS A 78 -3.43 -12.51 9.66
C HIS A 78 -3.78 -12.00 8.27
N TRP A 79 -4.49 -10.88 8.18
CA TRP A 79 -4.93 -10.31 6.89
C TRP A 79 -3.79 -10.13 5.87
N PHE A 80 -2.58 -9.86 6.33
CA PHE A 80 -1.42 -9.68 5.44
C PHE A 80 -0.94 -10.97 4.77
N LEU A 81 -1.45 -12.12 5.18
CA LEU A 81 -1.02 -13.42 4.68
C LEU A 81 -1.99 -13.96 3.63
N GLY A 82 -1.45 -14.51 2.55
CA GLY A 82 -2.19 -15.11 1.45
C GLY A 82 -1.45 -14.93 0.14
N ASP A 83 -1.86 -15.69 -0.87
CA ASP A 83 -1.36 -15.53 -2.23
C ASP A 83 -1.87 -14.21 -2.81
N GLY A 84 -1.10 -13.58 -3.70
CA GLY A 84 -1.52 -12.36 -4.37
C GLY A 84 -2.59 -12.62 -5.42
N MET A 85 -3.61 -11.75 -5.48
CA MET A 85 -4.57 -11.70 -6.58
C MET A 85 -4.71 -10.28 -7.08
N LEU A 86 -4.45 -10.11 -8.37
CA LEU A 86 -4.65 -8.87 -9.09
C LEU A 86 -6.08 -8.76 -9.59
N HIS A 87 -6.65 -7.58 -9.50
CA HIS A 87 -7.94 -7.20 -10.08
C HIS A 87 -7.73 -5.96 -10.93
N GLY A 88 -8.03 -6.05 -12.23
CA GLY A 88 -7.81 -4.94 -13.16
C GLY A 88 -9.02 -4.61 -13.99
N VAL A 89 -9.29 -3.31 -14.18
CA VAL A 89 -10.28 -2.77 -15.12
C VAL A 89 -9.56 -1.94 -16.16
N LYS A 90 -9.70 -2.32 -17.43
CA LYS A 90 -9.14 -1.58 -18.55
C LYS A 90 -10.14 -0.52 -19.04
N PHE A 91 -9.65 0.70 -19.18
CA PHE A 91 -10.38 1.84 -19.73
C PHE A 91 -9.75 2.27 -21.05
N ALA A 92 -10.60 2.56 -22.03
CA ALA A 92 -10.19 3.12 -23.31
C ALA A 92 -11.38 3.85 -23.97
N GLU A 93 -11.12 5.00 -24.57
CA GLU A 93 -12.07 5.75 -25.41
C GLU A 93 -13.45 5.97 -24.74
N GLY A 94 -13.44 6.31 -23.43
CA GLY A 94 -14.67 6.55 -22.67
C GLY A 94 -15.45 5.29 -22.33
N LYS A 95 -14.82 4.12 -22.32
CA LYS A 95 -15.44 2.82 -21.99
C LYS A 95 -14.61 2.03 -20.99
N ALA A 96 -15.28 1.25 -20.17
CA ALA A 96 -14.66 0.19 -19.38
C ALA A 96 -14.62 -1.09 -20.24
N VAL A 97 -13.49 -1.34 -20.88
CA VAL A 97 -13.36 -2.34 -21.95
C VAL A 97 -13.36 -3.76 -21.39
N SER A 98 -12.71 -3.98 -20.24
CA SER A 98 -12.65 -5.32 -19.66
C SER A 98 -12.36 -5.28 -18.16
N TYR A 99 -12.77 -6.34 -17.46
CA TYR A 99 -12.35 -6.68 -16.12
C TYR A 99 -11.64 -8.03 -16.12
N ARG A 100 -10.51 -8.11 -15.39
CA ARG A 100 -9.78 -9.36 -15.19
C ARG A 100 -9.33 -9.49 -13.75
N ASN A 101 -9.27 -10.74 -13.27
CA ASN A 101 -8.52 -11.05 -12.05
C ASN A 101 -7.62 -12.27 -12.29
N ARG A 102 -6.43 -12.23 -11.70
CA ARG A 102 -5.41 -13.29 -11.83
C ARG A 102 -4.65 -13.46 -10.52
N SER A 103 -4.44 -14.69 -10.12
CA SER A 103 -3.43 -14.99 -9.10
C SER A 103 -2.05 -14.65 -9.64
N VAL A 104 -1.20 -14.09 -8.79
CA VAL A 104 0.16 -13.71 -9.17
C VAL A 104 1.18 -14.59 -8.46
N SER A 105 2.02 -15.28 -9.25
CA SER A 105 3.12 -16.08 -8.72
C SER A 105 4.19 -16.32 -9.77
N ALA A 106 5.45 -16.23 -9.38
CA ALA A 106 6.59 -16.66 -10.18
C ALA A 106 7.79 -16.97 -9.27
N GLY A 107 8.59 -17.96 -9.61
CA GLY A 107 9.82 -18.29 -8.86
C GLY A 107 9.61 -18.60 -7.38
N GLY A 108 8.41 -19.06 -6.98
CA GLY A 108 8.04 -19.31 -5.57
C GLY A 108 7.69 -18.06 -4.78
N SER A 109 7.51 -16.89 -5.42
CA SER A 109 6.97 -15.68 -4.83
C SER A 109 5.51 -15.50 -5.22
N THR A 110 4.67 -15.05 -4.28
CA THR A 110 3.25 -14.76 -4.47
C THR A 110 2.95 -13.35 -3.96
N PRO A 111 3.43 -12.28 -4.67
CA PRO A 111 3.29 -10.92 -4.18
C PRO A 111 1.83 -10.51 -4.07
N ASN A 112 1.45 -10.03 -2.90
CA ASN A 112 0.05 -9.77 -2.53
C ASN A 112 -0.24 -8.35 -2.07
N THR A 113 0.75 -7.42 -2.16
CA THR A 113 0.60 -6.14 -1.47
C THR A 113 0.34 -4.98 -2.41
N HIS A 114 1.16 -4.77 -3.43
CA HIS A 114 1.03 -3.65 -4.37
C HIS A 114 1.22 -4.11 -5.82
N VAL A 115 0.82 -3.27 -6.75
CA VAL A 115 1.14 -3.42 -8.19
C VAL A 115 1.40 -2.04 -8.75
N ILE A 116 2.53 -1.87 -9.44
CA ILE A 116 2.98 -0.58 -9.98
C ILE A 116 3.35 -0.68 -11.46
N GLY A 117 3.27 0.45 -12.16
CA GLY A 117 3.92 0.63 -13.46
C GLY A 117 5.29 1.28 -13.29
N HIS A 118 6.34 0.72 -13.87
CA HIS A 118 7.67 1.30 -13.83
C HIS A 118 8.49 0.87 -15.05
N GLY A 119 9.15 1.84 -15.71
CA GLY A 119 10.02 1.57 -16.84
C GLY A 119 9.37 0.72 -17.95
N GLY A 120 8.07 0.94 -18.23
CA GLY A 120 7.31 0.18 -19.21
C GLY A 120 6.92 -1.24 -18.78
N ARG A 121 7.11 -1.60 -17.51
CA ARG A 121 6.71 -2.88 -16.92
C ARG A 121 5.60 -2.71 -15.90
N ILE A 122 4.80 -3.74 -15.69
CA ILE A 122 3.83 -3.83 -14.58
C ILE A 122 4.39 -4.83 -13.58
N VAL A 123 4.56 -4.41 -12.33
CA VAL A 123 5.26 -5.21 -11.32
C VAL A 123 4.40 -5.36 -10.07
N ALA A 124 4.09 -6.60 -9.71
CA ALA A 124 3.47 -6.94 -8.44
C ALA A 124 4.54 -7.03 -7.35
N LEU A 125 4.27 -6.41 -6.20
CA LEU A 125 5.20 -6.21 -5.11
C LEU A 125 4.71 -6.87 -3.82
N VAL A 126 5.66 -7.26 -2.98
CA VAL A 126 5.45 -7.73 -1.62
C VAL A 126 6.62 -7.31 -0.75
N GLU A 127 6.38 -7.16 0.54
CA GLU A 127 7.39 -6.78 1.53
C GLU A 127 8.07 -7.99 2.21
N ALA A 128 8.92 -7.71 3.19
CA ALA A 128 9.50 -8.68 4.11
C ALA A 128 10.37 -9.77 3.44
N GLY A 129 11.11 -9.40 2.40
CA GLY A 129 12.04 -10.29 1.71
C GLY A 129 11.42 -11.12 0.57
N GLY A 130 10.19 -10.82 0.15
CA GLY A 130 9.59 -11.39 -1.05
C GLY A 130 10.18 -10.81 -2.33
N ALA A 131 10.17 -11.59 -3.41
CA ALA A 131 10.62 -11.13 -4.72
C ALA A 131 9.46 -10.48 -5.49
N PRO A 132 9.69 -9.35 -6.20
CA PRO A 132 8.71 -8.78 -7.10
C PRO A 132 8.48 -9.70 -8.31
N VAL A 133 7.26 -9.66 -8.86
CA VAL A 133 6.88 -10.44 -10.04
C VAL A 133 6.36 -9.50 -11.13
N GLU A 134 6.95 -9.57 -12.31
CA GLU A 134 6.43 -8.85 -13.47
C GLU A 134 5.20 -9.54 -14.03
N VAL A 135 4.20 -8.76 -14.47
CA VAL A 135 3.00 -9.23 -15.15
C VAL A 135 2.80 -8.49 -16.46
N ASP A 136 2.06 -9.10 -17.39
CA ASP A 136 1.65 -8.44 -18.64
C ASP A 136 0.38 -7.60 -18.45
N HIS A 137 -0.11 -6.96 -19.52
CA HIS A 137 -1.34 -6.17 -19.50
C HIS A 137 -2.62 -7.00 -19.32
N GLU A 138 -2.54 -8.32 -19.50
CA GLU A 138 -3.58 -9.30 -19.20
C GLU A 138 -3.46 -9.85 -17.78
N LEU A 139 -2.55 -9.30 -16.96
CA LEU A 139 -2.25 -9.68 -15.58
C LEU A 139 -1.65 -11.08 -15.42
N ASN A 140 -1.13 -11.70 -16.48
CA ASN A 140 -0.44 -12.98 -16.37
C ASN A 140 0.98 -12.77 -15.86
N SER A 141 1.42 -13.60 -14.91
CA SER A 141 2.78 -13.57 -14.37
C SER A 141 3.80 -13.96 -15.44
N LEU A 142 4.90 -13.21 -15.53
CA LEU A 142 6.01 -13.47 -16.44
C LEU A 142 7.16 -14.15 -15.69
N ASP A 143 7.75 -15.18 -16.31
CA ASP A 143 8.90 -15.89 -15.74
C ASP A 143 10.22 -15.18 -16.11
N ARG A 144 10.36 -13.95 -15.62
CA ARG A 144 11.59 -13.15 -15.78
C ARG A 144 11.73 -12.20 -14.58
N PRO A 145 12.97 -11.75 -14.28
CA PRO A 145 13.19 -10.77 -13.22
C PRO A 145 12.44 -9.45 -13.49
N ALA A 146 11.69 -8.97 -12.51
CA ALA A 146 10.99 -7.70 -12.59
C ALA A 146 11.97 -6.51 -12.70
N PHE A 147 13.12 -6.61 -12.02
CA PHE A 147 14.20 -5.62 -12.07
C PHE A 147 15.53 -6.32 -12.36
N GLU A 148 16.41 -5.63 -13.09
CA GLU A 148 17.76 -6.12 -13.39
C GLU A 148 18.70 -5.79 -12.22
N GLY A 149 19.53 -6.76 -11.85
CA GLY A 149 20.45 -6.68 -10.72
C GLY A 149 20.09 -7.65 -9.60
N SER A 150 20.89 -7.64 -8.56
CA SER A 150 20.74 -8.63 -7.50
C SER A 150 19.82 -8.16 -6.38
N LEU A 151 18.55 -8.52 -6.43
CA LEU A 151 17.61 -8.38 -5.32
C LEU A 151 17.71 -9.59 -4.36
N ARG A 152 18.90 -9.92 -3.91
CA ARG A 152 19.18 -11.12 -3.09
C ARG A 152 18.37 -11.20 -1.79
N ARG A 153 17.84 -10.08 -1.33
CA ARG A 153 17.08 -9.95 -0.07
C ARG A 153 15.60 -9.58 -0.29
N GLY A 154 15.11 -9.75 -1.52
CA GLY A 154 13.76 -9.34 -1.88
C GLY A 154 13.63 -7.84 -2.10
N PHE A 155 12.40 -7.34 -2.00
CA PHE A 155 12.07 -5.96 -2.24
C PHE A 155 11.04 -5.47 -1.21
N THR A 156 10.47 -4.28 -1.41
CA THR A 156 9.35 -3.75 -0.63
C THR A 156 8.11 -3.60 -1.48
N ALA A 157 6.95 -3.46 -0.87
CA ALA A 157 5.72 -3.10 -1.54
C ALA A 157 5.52 -1.58 -1.65
N HIS A 158 6.19 -0.80 -0.79
CA HIS A 158 6.05 0.66 -0.70
C HIS A 158 7.28 1.34 -1.30
N THR A 159 7.28 1.44 -2.62
CA THR A 159 8.28 2.20 -3.36
C THR A 159 7.82 3.63 -3.52
N LYS A 160 8.78 4.56 -3.59
CA LYS A 160 8.54 5.98 -3.87
C LYS A 160 9.17 6.34 -5.22
N LEU A 161 8.36 6.91 -6.11
CA LEU A 161 8.80 7.32 -7.43
C LEU A 161 9.32 8.76 -7.40
N ASP A 162 10.58 8.96 -7.73
CA ASP A 162 11.08 10.30 -8.05
C ASP A 162 10.72 10.63 -9.51
N SER A 163 9.77 11.53 -9.70
CA SER A 163 9.30 11.93 -11.04
C SER A 163 10.34 12.72 -11.85
N VAL A 164 11.43 13.20 -11.21
CA VAL A 164 12.46 13.99 -11.87
C VAL A 164 13.42 13.10 -12.67
N ASP A 165 13.84 11.97 -12.10
CA ASP A 165 14.76 11.02 -12.73
C ASP A 165 14.13 9.66 -13.05
N GLY A 166 12.88 9.45 -12.61
CA GLY A 166 12.14 8.21 -12.82
C GLY A 166 12.65 7.04 -11.97
N ALA A 167 13.45 7.29 -10.95
CA ALA A 167 13.93 6.23 -10.08
C ALA A 167 12.91 5.83 -9.01
N LEU A 168 12.82 4.52 -8.73
CA LEU A 168 12.10 3.99 -7.58
C LEU A 168 13.03 3.88 -6.37
N HIS A 169 12.63 4.47 -5.27
CA HIS A 169 13.31 4.38 -3.99
C HIS A 169 12.57 3.42 -3.06
N ALA A 170 13.31 2.59 -2.34
CA ALA A 170 12.76 1.51 -1.54
C ALA A 170 13.56 1.30 -0.26
N VAL A 171 12.89 1.21 0.88
CA VAL A 171 13.47 0.72 2.14
C VAL A 171 12.94 -0.68 2.39
N CYS A 172 13.83 -1.67 2.32
CA CYS A 172 13.48 -3.07 2.34
C CYS A 172 13.94 -3.71 3.64
N TYR A 173 13.09 -4.56 4.25
CA TYR A 173 13.50 -5.41 5.36
C TYR A 173 13.31 -6.88 5.03
N ASP A 174 14.25 -7.71 5.46
CA ASP A 174 14.19 -9.17 5.31
C ASP A 174 14.43 -9.81 6.66
N PHE A 175 13.40 -10.43 7.24
CA PHE A 175 13.55 -11.16 8.50
C PHE A 175 13.75 -12.67 8.30
N LYS A 176 13.56 -13.22 7.09
CA LYS A 176 13.76 -14.64 6.77
C LYS A 176 15.23 -15.04 6.86
N ARG A 177 16.14 -14.10 6.62
CA ARG A 177 17.60 -14.29 6.62
C ARG A 177 18.31 -13.59 7.78
N GLY A 178 17.62 -13.40 8.92
CA GLY A 178 18.19 -12.82 10.13
C GLY A 178 18.06 -11.33 10.26
N TYR A 179 17.02 -10.76 9.76
CA TYR A 179 16.70 -9.33 9.69
C TYR A 179 17.82 -8.47 9.09
N GLN A 180 17.59 -7.97 7.93
CA GLN A 180 18.44 -7.00 7.25
C GLN A 180 17.57 -5.85 6.74
N LEU A 181 17.96 -4.62 7.02
CA LEU A 181 17.38 -3.43 6.43
C LEU A 181 18.31 -2.90 5.34
N SER A 182 17.75 -2.50 4.21
CA SER A 182 18.50 -1.95 3.08
C SER A 182 17.73 -0.83 2.41
N TYR A 183 18.44 0.17 1.93
CA TYR A 183 17.94 1.12 0.96
C TYR A 183 18.34 0.68 -0.44
N LEU A 184 17.39 0.67 -1.36
CA LEU A 184 17.57 0.34 -2.77
C LEU A 184 17.05 1.49 -3.64
N ALA A 185 17.72 1.75 -4.76
CA ALA A 185 17.18 2.59 -5.82
C ALA A 185 17.25 1.84 -7.16
N VAL A 186 16.12 1.83 -7.88
CA VAL A 186 15.97 1.21 -9.20
C VAL A 186 15.71 2.31 -10.21
N GLY A 187 16.54 2.43 -11.23
CA GLY A 187 16.41 3.46 -12.27
C GLY A 187 15.19 3.25 -13.17
N ALA A 188 14.84 4.28 -13.95
CA ALA A 188 13.78 4.23 -14.95
C ALA A 188 13.97 3.12 -16.01
N ASP A 189 15.20 2.62 -16.15
CA ASP A 189 15.56 1.49 -17.00
C ASP A 189 15.36 0.11 -16.34
N ASN A 190 14.73 0.05 -15.16
CA ASN A 190 14.52 -1.15 -14.34
C ASN A 190 15.82 -1.79 -13.81
N ARG A 191 16.92 -1.05 -13.72
CA ARG A 191 18.19 -1.54 -13.17
C ARG A 191 18.42 -1.06 -11.76
N LEU A 192 18.90 -1.96 -10.90
CA LEU A 192 19.33 -1.61 -9.55
C LEU A 192 20.57 -0.69 -9.65
N GLN A 193 20.43 0.55 -9.19
CA GLN A 193 21.48 1.58 -9.21
C GLN A 193 22.18 1.71 -7.86
N THR A 194 21.41 1.57 -6.77
CA THR A 194 21.91 1.74 -5.40
C THR A 194 21.47 0.58 -4.52
N HIS A 195 22.39 0.11 -3.69
CA HIS A 195 22.14 -0.83 -2.62
C HIS A 195 22.98 -0.45 -1.41
N GLN A 196 22.33 0.03 -0.35
CA GLN A 196 22.98 0.39 0.90
C GLN A 196 22.36 -0.38 2.06
N ASP A 197 23.14 -1.24 2.71
CA ASP A 197 22.74 -1.91 3.94
C ASP A 197 22.67 -0.93 5.11
N ILE A 198 21.62 -1.04 5.93
CA ILE A 198 21.36 -0.19 7.09
C ILE A 198 21.36 -1.05 8.34
N SER A 199 22.23 -0.74 9.28
CA SER A 199 22.32 -1.46 10.55
C SER A 199 21.48 -0.76 11.62
N LEU A 200 20.55 -1.50 12.22
CA LEU A 200 19.77 -1.07 13.38
C LEU A 200 20.06 -1.99 14.56
N SER A 201 19.95 -1.45 15.77
CA SER A 201 20.10 -2.22 17.02
C SER A 201 18.90 -3.12 17.31
N THR A 202 17.77 -2.83 16.71
CA THR A 202 16.49 -3.51 16.85
C THR A 202 16.00 -4.05 15.49
N LYS A 203 14.86 -4.69 15.48
CA LYS A 203 14.25 -5.28 14.28
C LYS A 203 12.84 -4.71 14.08
N PRO A 204 12.70 -3.42 13.74
CA PRO A 204 11.40 -2.81 13.53
C PRO A 204 10.71 -3.39 12.28
N MET A 205 9.39 -3.34 12.24
CA MET A 205 8.62 -3.54 11.02
C MET A 205 8.67 -2.23 10.21
N VAL A 206 9.52 -2.17 9.21
CA VAL A 206 9.65 -0.99 8.34
C VAL A 206 8.75 -1.19 7.12
N HIS A 207 7.48 -0.82 7.25
CA HIS A 207 6.45 -1.09 6.25
C HIS A 207 6.56 -0.14 5.05
N ASP A 208 6.72 1.15 5.31
CA ASP A 208 6.82 2.20 4.30
C ASP A 208 8.08 3.06 4.51
N CYS A 209 8.32 3.95 3.58
CA CYS A 209 9.30 5.03 3.64
C CYS A 209 8.72 6.29 2.99
N ALA A 210 9.45 7.38 3.03
CA ALA A 210 9.14 8.57 2.24
C ALA A 210 10.41 9.10 1.57
N ILE A 211 10.26 9.93 0.55
CA ILE A 211 11.39 10.59 -0.09
C ILE A 211 11.20 12.10 -0.09
N THR A 212 12.31 12.82 -0.13
CA THR A 212 12.39 14.23 -0.49
C THR A 212 13.43 14.38 -1.60
N LYS A 213 13.69 15.59 -2.05
CA LYS A 213 14.74 15.84 -3.02
C LYS A 213 16.12 15.31 -2.57
N ARG A 214 16.45 15.40 -1.26
CA ARG A 214 17.77 14.99 -0.72
C ARG A 214 17.76 13.71 0.09
N PHE A 215 16.61 13.33 0.66
CA PHE A 215 16.58 12.28 1.68
C PHE A 215 15.62 11.15 1.35
N VAL A 216 15.93 9.98 1.88
CA VAL A 216 14.97 8.90 2.13
C VAL A 216 14.68 8.89 3.63
N LEU A 217 13.41 8.88 4.00
CA LEU A 217 12.97 8.81 5.38
C LEU A 217 12.76 7.34 5.79
N ILE A 218 13.40 6.95 6.89
CA ILE A 218 13.36 5.58 7.42
C ILE A 218 12.59 5.60 8.73
N PHE A 219 11.55 4.77 8.81
CA PHE A 219 10.66 4.68 9.97
C PHE A 219 11.08 3.56 10.92
N ASP A 220 11.89 3.88 11.94
CA ASP A 220 12.30 2.95 13.00
C ASP A 220 11.36 3.11 14.21
N LEU A 221 10.20 2.44 14.14
CA LEU A 221 9.03 2.69 15.00
C LEU A 221 8.77 1.57 16.00
N SER A 222 7.74 1.77 16.84
CA SER A 222 7.47 0.96 18.05
C SER A 222 7.02 -0.48 17.79
N VAL A 223 6.67 -0.85 16.54
CA VAL A 223 6.35 -2.25 16.20
C VAL A 223 7.63 -3.00 15.81
N THR A 224 8.01 -4.00 16.58
CA THR A 224 9.27 -4.73 16.39
C THR A 224 9.03 -6.25 16.33
N PHE A 225 10.01 -6.99 15.81
CA PHE A 225 9.97 -8.44 15.73
C PHE A 225 9.81 -9.09 17.12
N SER A 226 8.85 -9.99 17.26
CA SER A 226 8.50 -10.70 18.48
C SER A 226 8.71 -12.22 18.35
N LEU A 227 9.75 -12.74 18.96
CA LEU A 227 10.00 -14.17 18.98
C LEU A 227 8.87 -14.96 19.67
N ASN A 228 8.24 -14.37 20.68
CA ASN A 228 7.11 -15.00 21.37
C ASN A 228 5.90 -15.19 20.42
N ARG A 229 5.58 -14.18 19.60
CA ARG A 229 4.53 -14.32 18.59
C ARG A 229 4.90 -15.36 17.54
N LEU A 230 6.14 -15.37 17.09
CA LEU A 230 6.64 -16.36 16.12
C LEU A 230 6.49 -17.79 16.66
N ILE A 231 6.94 -18.08 17.88
CA ILE A 231 6.83 -19.42 18.50
C ILE A 231 5.36 -19.85 18.62
N ARG A 232 4.47 -18.91 18.91
CA ARG A 232 3.02 -19.16 19.01
C ARG A 232 2.32 -19.19 17.65
N ARG A 233 3.05 -19.06 16.56
CA ARG A 233 2.54 -19.03 15.17
C ARG A 233 1.52 -17.92 14.90
N TYR A 234 1.74 -16.74 15.45
CA TYR A 234 1.06 -15.49 15.09
C TYR A 234 1.96 -14.64 14.17
N PHE A 235 1.39 -13.59 13.60
CA PHE A 235 2.16 -12.58 12.89
C PHE A 235 3.31 -12.07 13.78
N PRO A 236 4.59 -12.11 13.30
CA PRO A 236 5.77 -12.06 14.17
C PRO A 236 6.18 -10.65 14.61
N PHE A 237 5.31 -9.67 14.52
CA PHE A 237 5.57 -8.30 14.96
C PHE A 237 4.61 -7.91 16.08
N ALA A 238 5.09 -7.09 17.02
CA ALA A 238 4.33 -6.64 18.17
C ALA A 238 4.80 -5.26 18.63
N TRP A 239 3.92 -4.53 19.29
CA TRP A 239 4.29 -3.29 19.99
C TRP A 239 5.37 -3.55 21.03
N ASN A 240 6.32 -2.61 21.13
CA ASN A 240 7.46 -2.67 22.04
C ASN A 240 7.64 -1.32 22.75
N ASP A 241 7.12 -1.22 23.97
CA ASP A 241 7.22 -0.01 24.81
C ASP A 241 8.66 0.40 25.15
N LYS A 242 9.63 -0.49 24.95
CA LYS A 242 11.06 -0.22 25.22
C LYS A 242 11.82 0.30 24.01
N HIS A 243 11.19 0.30 22.84
CA HIS A 243 11.80 0.78 21.62
C HIS A 243 11.62 2.29 21.49
N GLN A 244 12.71 3.02 21.35
CA GLN A 244 12.67 4.45 21.05
C GLN A 244 12.28 4.64 19.57
N ALA A 245 11.08 5.16 19.32
CA ALA A 245 10.65 5.50 17.97
C ALA A 245 11.44 6.68 17.42
N ARG A 246 11.81 6.60 16.15
CA ARG A 246 12.60 7.64 15.49
C ARG A 246 12.44 7.61 13.98
N ILE A 247 12.64 8.76 13.34
CA ILE A 247 12.69 8.93 11.89
C ILE A 247 14.13 9.22 11.48
N GLY A 248 14.65 8.47 10.50
CA GLY A 248 16.00 8.65 9.98
C GLY A 248 15.99 9.36 8.63
N LEU A 249 16.87 10.33 8.44
CA LEU A 249 17.16 10.97 7.17
C LEU A 249 18.42 10.36 6.56
N LEU A 250 18.27 9.54 5.53
CA LEU A 250 19.36 8.98 4.73
C LEU A 250 19.56 9.86 3.50
N ASN A 251 20.79 10.35 3.28
CA ASN A 251 21.12 11.15 2.12
C ASN A 251 21.09 10.29 0.84
N ARG A 252 20.20 10.60 -0.11
CA ARG A 252 20.05 9.86 -1.37
C ARG A 252 21.25 9.97 -2.30
N GLN A 253 21.95 11.11 -2.27
CA GLN A 253 23.10 11.38 -3.13
C GLN A 253 24.38 10.68 -2.64
N ASP A 254 24.48 10.47 -1.32
CA ASP A 254 25.57 9.71 -0.71
C ASP A 254 25.02 8.85 0.45
N PRO A 255 24.44 7.67 0.14
CA PRO A 255 23.85 6.80 1.15
C PRO A 255 24.86 6.17 2.11
N SER A 256 26.17 6.37 1.90
CA SER A 256 27.23 5.92 2.83
C SER A 256 27.39 6.82 4.05
N GLN A 257 26.85 8.05 4.00
CA GLN A 257 26.89 8.98 5.13
C GLN A 257 26.04 8.45 6.29
N PRO A 258 26.39 8.80 7.54
CA PRO A 258 25.58 8.45 8.70
C PRO A 258 24.15 8.98 8.58
N ILE A 259 23.18 8.13 8.91
CA ILE A 259 21.77 8.53 8.98
C ILE A 259 21.59 9.49 10.15
N GLN A 260 20.93 10.61 9.90
CA GLN A 260 20.54 11.54 10.95
C GLN A 260 19.20 11.10 11.54
N TRP A 261 19.19 10.76 12.84
CA TRP A 261 18.00 10.25 13.52
C TRP A 261 17.33 11.34 14.36
N PHE A 262 15.99 11.36 14.30
CA PHE A 262 15.12 12.24 15.08
C PHE A 262 14.22 11.37 15.96
N GLU A 263 14.37 11.47 17.27
CA GLU A 263 13.54 10.77 18.23
C GLU A 263 12.14 11.40 18.26
N ILE A 264 11.11 10.57 18.21
CA ILE A 264 9.70 10.96 18.22
C ILE A 264 8.93 10.22 19.31
N ALA A 265 7.71 10.66 19.58
CA ALA A 265 6.80 9.93 20.46
C ALA A 265 6.55 8.50 19.92
N PRO A 266 6.35 7.50 20.81
CA PRO A 266 6.00 6.15 20.39
C PRO A 266 4.77 6.16 19.50
N CYS A 267 4.89 5.56 18.32
CA CYS A 267 3.82 5.47 17.34
C CYS A 267 4.10 4.36 16.33
N TYR A 268 3.12 4.14 15.43
CA TYR A 268 3.35 3.41 14.21
C TYR A 268 2.79 4.18 13.01
N ILE A 269 3.44 4.02 11.86
CA ILE A 269 3.04 4.57 10.56
C ILE A 269 3.01 3.39 9.61
N PHE A 270 1.81 3.07 9.06
CA PHE A 270 1.77 2.20 7.90
C PHE A 270 2.15 2.98 6.66
N HIS A 271 1.50 4.11 6.41
CA HIS A 271 1.68 4.82 5.15
C HIS A 271 1.98 6.30 5.37
N ALA A 272 2.99 6.78 4.66
CA ALA A 272 3.26 8.20 4.48
C ALA A 272 2.36 8.77 3.37
N LEU A 273 1.75 9.93 3.64
CA LEU A 273 1.06 10.68 2.60
C LEU A 273 2.07 11.29 1.64
N ASN A 274 3.03 12.06 2.17
CA ASN A 274 4.12 12.66 1.40
C ASN A 274 5.22 13.17 2.33
N ALA A 275 6.41 13.44 1.76
CA ALA A 275 7.44 14.22 2.43
C ALA A 275 8.10 15.18 1.44
N TYR A 276 8.54 16.33 1.94
CA TYR A 276 9.23 17.33 1.12
C TYR A 276 10.12 18.22 1.97
N GLU A 277 10.96 19.02 1.34
CA GLU A 277 11.77 20.03 1.99
C GLU A 277 11.17 21.40 1.78
N ASN A 278 10.96 22.15 2.88
CA ASN A 278 10.47 23.52 2.80
C ASN A 278 11.62 24.50 2.50
N ASN A 279 11.28 25.78 2.30
CA ASN A 279 12.23 26.84 1.95
C ASN A 279 13.27 27.12 3.05
N SER A 280 13.03 26.73 4.31
CA SER A 280 13.99 26.83 5.41
C SER A 280 14.91 25.62 5.52
N GLY A 281 14.74 24.62 4.66
CA GLY A 281 15.52 23.39 4.64
C GLY A 281 15.10 22.35 5.67
N GLU A 282 13.92 22.53 6.28
CA GLU A 282 13.30 21.51 7.13
C GLU A 282 12.62 20.45 6.26
N VAL A 283 12.64 19.22 6.74
CA VAL A 283 11.91 18.11 6.13
C VAL A 283 10.53 18.02 6.76
N ILE A 284 9.51 18.14 5.93
CA ILE A 284 8.12 17.97 6.31
C ILE A 284 7.73 16.55 5.94
N LEU A 285 7.14 15.82 6.87
CA LEU A 285 6.55 14.49 6.67
C LEU A 285 5.09 14.54 7.11
N ASP A 286 4.18 14.21 6.20
CA ASP A 286 2.78 13.96 6.50
C ASP A 286 2.50 12.46 6.39
N ALA A 287 1.93 11.85 7.44
CA ALA A 287 1.68 10.41 7.46
C ALA A 287 0.49 10.05 8.37
N MET A 288 -0.06 8.84 8.19
CA MET A 288 -1.12 8.28 9.03
C MET A 288 -0.50 7.67 10.28
N ARG A 289 -0.71 8.34 11.42
CA ARG A 289 -0.12 7.97 12.72
C ARG A 289 -1.09 7.16 13.56
N TYR A 290 -0.65 5.96 13.93
CA TYR A 290 -1.31 5.13 14.96
C TYR A 290 -0.63 5.38 16.32
N GLU A 291 -1.43 5.60 17.36
CA GLU A 291 -0.91 5.71 18.72
C GLU A 291 -0.37 4.36 19.24
N ARG A 292 -1.07 3.27 18.91
CA ARG A 292 -0.69 1.91 19.31
C ARG A 292 -1.18 0.88 18.30
N LEU A 293 -0.36 -0.14 18.03
CA LEU A 293 -0.67 -1.15 17.03
C LEU A 293 0.02 -2.49 17.35
N PHE A 294 -0.67 -3.61 17.07
CA PHE A 294 -0.15 -4.97 17.31
C PHE A 294 0.28 -5.25 18.76
N ASP A 295 -0.32 -4.61 19.74
CA ASP A 295 -0.08 -4.91 21.14
C ASP A 295 -0.90 -6.14 21.59
N THR A 296 -2.19 -6.05 21.52
CA THR A 296 -3.15 -7.10 21.90
C THR A 296 -3.69 -7.85 20.67
N VAL A 297 -4.00 -7.15 19.59
CA VAL A 297 -4.50 -7.71 18.32
C VAL A 297 -3.39 -8.45 17.57
N LYS A 298 -3.73 -9.61 16.99
CA LYS A 298 -2.75 -10.55 16.40
C LYS A 298 -3.11 -11.01 15.00
N ILE A 299 -4.30 -10.66 14.51
CA ILE A 299 -4.84 -11.18 13.24
C ILE A 299 -5.02 -10.11 12.17
N GLY A 300 -4.82 -8.84 12.51
CA GLY A 300 -4.93 -7.71 11.59
C GLY A 300 -4.53 -6.39 12.22
N PRO A 301 -4.55 -5.29 11.46
CA PRO A 301 -4.08 -3.99 11.93
C PRO A 301 -5.13 -3.18 12.70
N PHE A 302 -6.41 -3.58 12.66
CA PHE A 302 -7.49 -2.81 13.26
C PHE A 302 -7.87 -3.33 14.64
N GLY A 303 -8.42 -2.45 15.50
CA GLY A 303 -8.98 -2.80 16.80
C GLY A 303 -8.22 -2.26 18.01
N GLU A 304 -7.19 -1.43 17.83
CA GLU A 304 -6.42 -0.84 18.95
C GLU A 304 -6.45 0.69 18.95
N SER A 305 -6.05 1.32 17.87
CA SER A 305 -6.13 2.78 17.69
C SER A 305 -6.48 3.13 16.25
N SER A 306 -7.10 4.28 16.08
CA SER A 306 -7.37 4.84 14.76
C SER A 306 -6.18 5.66 14.27
N PRO A 307 -5.88 5.66 12.96
CA PRO A 307 -4.83 6.49 12.38
C PRO A 307 -5.35 7.89 12.06
N PHE A 308 -4.53 8.89 12.35
CA PHE A 308 -4.84 10.29 12.03
C PHE A 308 -3.72 10.93 11.24
N LEU A 309 -4.08 11.83 10.32
CA LEU A 309 -3.11 12.60 9.56
C LEU A 309 -2.28 13.46 10.52
N THR A 310 -0.98 13.23 10.54
CA THR A 310 -0.04 13.89 11.43
C THR A 310 1.14 14.41 10.64
N ARG A 311 1.60 15.62 10.96
CA ARG A 311 2.77 16.27 10.38
C ARG A 311 3.93 16.27 11.33
N TRP A 312 5.08 15.81 10.86
CA TRP A 312 6.39 16.04 11.51
C TRP A 312 7.20 17.06 10.73
N CYS A 313 7.75 18.04 11.46
CA CYS A 313 8.74 18.96 10.90
C CYS A 313 10.11 18.63 11.52
N LEU A 314 11.01 18.12 10.70
CA LEU A 314 12.34 17.69 11.12
C LEU A 314 13.35 18.75 10.63
N ASN A 315 14.14 19.32 11.55
CA ASN A 315 15.15 20.31 11.20
C ASN A 315 16.55 19.68 11.20
N PRO A 316 17.14 19.40 10.01
CA PRO A 316 18.45 18.76 9.93
C PRO A 316 19.59 19.59 10.54
N ASN A 317 19.45 20.90 10.63
CA ASN A 317 20.49 21.78 11.14
C ASN A 317 20.53 21.83 12.68
N THR A 318 19.37 21.73 13.34
CA THR A 318 19.25 21.82 14.80
C THR A 318 19.06 20.46 15.46
N GLY A 319 18.62 19.43 14.70
CA GLY A 319 18.23 18.14 15.25
C GLY A 319 16.86 18.16 15.94
N SER A 320 16.11 19.26 15.85
CA SER A 320 14.77 19.36 16.46
C SER A 320 13.71 18.71 15.58
N VAL A 321 12.65 18.20 16.23
CA VAL A 321 11.45 17.69 15.59
C VAL A 321 10.22 18.22 16.31
N THR A 322 9.20 18.61 15.55
CA THR A 322 7.86 18.90 16.06
C THR A 322 6.85 17.96 15.44
N GLU A 323 5.80 17.65 16.18
CA GLU A 323 4.71 16.76 15.76
C GLU A 323 3.38 17.47 15.95
N THR A 324 2.50 17.44 14.93
CA THR A 324 1.19 18.10 14.97
C THR A 324 0.17 17.21 14.26
N GLN A 325 -0.88 16.78 14.95
CA GLN A 325 -2.03 16.16 14.32
C GLN A 325 -2.77 17.24 13.51
N LEU A 326 -3.01 16.96 12.23
CA LEU A 326 -3.64 17.92 11.30
C LEU A 326 -5.16 17.75 11.21
N ASP A 327 -5.65 16.54 11.38
CA ASP A 327 -7.08 16.20 11.26
C ASP A 327 -7.47 15.17 12.32
N ASP A 328 -8.74 15.15 12.72
CA ASP A 328 -9.33 14.20 13.68
C ASP A 328 -10.22 13.15 12.99
N HIS A 329 -10.33 13.19 11.66
CA HIS A 329 -10.97 12.14 10.88
C HIS A 329 -9.99 10.98 10.67
N ALA A 330 -10.38 9.77 11.13
CA ALA A 330 -9.54 8.59 10.95
C ALA A 330 -9.45 8.21 9.47
N ALA A 331 -8.24 8.06 8.95
CA ALA A 331 -8.03 7.72 7.55
C ALA A 331 -6.74 6.91 7.33
N GLU A 332 -6.72 6.12 6.25
CA GLU A 332 -5.59 5.31 5.84
C GLU A 332 -5.46 5.25 4.31
N PHE A 333 -4.46 4.53 3.81
CA PHE A 333 -4.17 4.43 2.38
C PHE A 333 -4.03 5.80 1.70
N PRO A 334 -3.15 6.67 2.24
CA PRO A 334 -2.98 8.01 1.71
C PRO A 334 -2.26 8.01 0.36
N ARG A 335 -2.67 8.93 -0.51
CA ARG A 335 -2.10 9.14 -1.85
C ARG A 335 -1.96 10.62 -2.15
N VAL A 336 -0.97 10.96 -2.94
CA VAL A 336 -0.83 12.28 -3.58
C VAL A 336 -0.85 12.14 -5.09
N HIS A 337 -0.82 13.25 -5.81
CA HIS A 337 -0.57 13.23 -7.25
C HIS A 337 0.76 12.51 -7.52
N PRO A 338 0.78 11.42 -8.34
CA PRO A 338 1.95 10.53 -8.44
C PRO A 338 3.22 11.20 -8.97
N GLN A 339 3.10 12.31 -9.70
CA GLN A 339 4.26 13.07 -10.16
C GLN A 339 4.80 14.08 -9.12
N LEU A 340 4.14 14.21 -7.97
CA LEU A 340 4.55 15.14 -6.91
C LEU A 340 5.03 14.40 -5.65
N GLU A 341 5.21 13.09 -5.70
CA GLU A 341 5.79 12.34 -4.60
C GLU A 341 7.21 12.85 -4.31
N GLY A 342 7.49 13.18 -3.06
CA GLY A 342 8.76 13.78 -2.65
C GLY A 342 8.88 15.29 -2.86
N GLN A 343 7.83 15.95 -3.33
CA GLN A 343 7.74 17.38 -3.60
C GLN A 343 6.61 18.03 -2.78
N PRO A 344 6.61 19.36 -2.58
CA PRO A 344 5.48 20.03 -1.93
C PRO A 344 4.16 19.79 -2.69
N THR A 345 3.13 19.38 -1.98
CA THR A 345 1.77 19.16 -2.51
C THR A 345 0.76 20.06 -1.83
N GLN A 346 -0.28 20.45 -2.56
CA GLN A 346 -1.42 21.19 -2.03
C GLN A 346 -2.52 20.23 -1.57
N PHE A 347 -2.59 19.03 -2.17
CA PHE A 347 -3.64 18.07 -1.94
C PHE A 347 -3.09 16.67 -1.64
N GLY A 348 -3.84 15.95 -0.82
CA GLY A 348 -3.66 14.53 -0.59
C GLY A 348 -5.02 13.83 -0.56
N TYR A 349 -5.04 12.54 -0.77
CA TYR A 349 -6.26 11.74 -0.78
C TYR A 349 -6.09 10.53 0.13
N ALA A 350 -7.15 10.12 0.81
CA ALA A 350 -7.09 8.94 1.67
C ALA A 350 -8.44 8.22 1.74
N LEU A 351 -8.41 7.00 2.24
CA LEU A 351 -9.58 6.21 2.55
C LEU A 351 -9.97 6.49 4.01
N GLY A 352 -11.14 7.09 4.22
CA GLY A 352 -11.63 7.36 5.56
C GLY A 352 -12.15 6.11 6.25
N ILE A 353 -11.91 6.04 7.54
CA ILE A 353 -12.29 4.92 8.41
C ILE A 353 -13.39 5.39 9.35
N GLY A 354 -14.47 4.61 9.48
CA GLY A 354 -15.54 4.89 10.45
C GLY A 354 -15.07 4.85 11.90
N ASP A 355 -15.89 5.36 12.80
CA ASP A 355 -15.54 5.61 14.20
C ASP A 355 -15.26 4.35 15.05
N ASP A 356 -15.67 3.16 14.58
CA ASP A 356 -15.40 1.91 15.29
C ASP A 356 -14.06 1.30 14.86
N PRO A 357 -13.00 1.42 15.68
CA PRO A 357 -11.70 0.87 15.32
C PRO A 357 -11.68 -0.67 15.25
N SER A 358 -12.69 -1.35 15.82
CA SER A 358 -12.76 -2.82 15.80
C SER A 358 -13.39 -3.39 14.52
N SER A 359 -14.12 -2.55 13.78
CA SER A 359 -14.77 -2.90 12.52
C SER A 359 -14.64 -1.73 11.56
N PRO A 360 -13.52 -1.61 10.87
CA PRO A 360 -13.29 -0.46 10.00
C PRO A 360 -14.27 -0.47 8.83
N ASP A 361 -15.19 0.47 8.85
CA ASP A 361 -16.07 0.77 7.74
C ASP A 361 -15.38 1.81 6.86
N PHE A 362 -14.89 1.38 5.71
CA PHE A 362 -14.25 2.26 4.73
C PHE A 362 -15.30 2.96 3.86
N ASN A 363 -16.07 3.86 4.45
CA ASN A 363 -17.26 4.44 3.84
C ASN A 363 -17.08 5.87 3.34
N THR A 364 -15.86 6.42 3.43
CA THR A 364 -15.56 7.77 2.95
C THR A 364 -14.25 7.82 2.17
N ILE A 365 -14.18 8.77 1.23
CA ILE A 365 -12.94 9.18 0.55
C ILE A 365 -12.66 10.61 0.98
N VAL A 366 -11.45 10.87 1.45
CA VAL A 366 -11.03 12.14 2.00
C VAL A 366 -10.04 12.82 1.05
N LYS A 367 -10.23 14.12 0.79
CA LYS A 367 -9.25 14.98 0.16
C LYS A 367 -8.74 15.97 1.20
N TYR A 368 -7.47 15.91 1.52
CA TYR A 368 -6.79 16.84 2.40
C TYR A 368 -6.20 18.01 1.65
N HIS A 369 -6.26 19.19 2.24
CA HIS A 369 -5.51 20.35 1.84
C HIS A 369 -4.21 20.47 2.63
N GLN A 370 -3.26 21.24 2.14
CA GLN A 370 -1.95 21.43 2.78
C GLN A 370 -2.02 21.93 4.23
N ASP A 371 -3.07 22.67 4.60
CA ASP A 371 -3.32 23.17 5.95
C ASP A 371 -3.96 22.12 6.89
N GLY A 372 -4.28 20.93 6.37
CA GLY A 372 -4.95 19.87 7.10
C GLY A 372 -6.47 19.88 7.02
N SER A 373 -7.08 20.91 6.45
CA SER A 373 -8.53 20.90 6.20
C SER A 373 -8.90 19.80 5.20
N ALA A 374 -10.12 19.24 5.33
CA ALA A 374 -10.53 18.09 4.55
C ALA A 374 -11.90 18.29 3.87
N GLU A 375 -12.01 17.74 2.66
CA GLU A 375 -13.27 17.52 1.96
C GLU A 375 -13.57 16.02 1.96
N ILE A 376 -14.84 15.62 2.18
CA ILE A 376 -15.20 14.21 2.36
C ILE A 376 -16.30 13.83 1.38
N HIS A 377 -16.05 12.77 0.60
CA HIS A 377 -17.08 12.07 -0.15
C HIS A 377 -17.58 10.89 0.68
N THR A 378 -18.89 10.86 0.97
CA THR A 378 -19.52 9.76 1.71
C THR A 378 -20.23 8.84 0.74
N LEU A 379 -19.92 7.55 0.83
CA LEU A 379 -20.55 6.49 0.05
C LEU A 379 -21.95 6.14 0.55
N GLY A 380 -22.65 5.29 -0.17
CA GLY A 380 -23.92 4.71 0.27
C GLY A 380 -23.79 3.92 1.57
N GLN A 381 -24.89 3.82 2.34
CA GLN A 381 -24.92 3.19 3.68
C GLN A 381 -24.33 1.76 3.74
N TYR A 382 -24.35 1.02 2.62
CA TYR A 382 -23.87 -0.36 2.55
C TYR A 382 -22.65 -0.52 1.64
N GLU A 383 -22.04 0.60 1.28
CA GLU A 383 -20.90 0.64 0.38
C GLU A 383 -19.60 0.88 1.14
N MET A 384 -18.55 0.21 0.72
CA MET A 384 -17.21 0.35 1.28
C MET A 384 -16.20 0.52 0.15
N ALA A 385 -15.43 1.61 0.20
CA ALA A 385 -14.38 1.87 -0.77
C ALA A 385 -13.08 1.11 -0.47
N SER A 386 -12.21 1.11 -1.46
CA SER A 386 -10.80 0.76 -1.35
C SER A 386 -9.94 2.03 -1.49
N GLU A 387 -8.62 1.86 -1.42
CA GLU A 387 -7.66 2.94 -1.66
C GLU A 387 -8.03 3.79 -2.89
N PRO A 388 -8.14 5.12 -2.75
CA PRO A 388 -8.39 6.01 -3.89
C PRO A 388 -7.13 6.16 -4.74
N ILE A 389 -7.29 6.03 -6.06
CA ILE A 389 -6.21 6.20 -7.04
C ILE A 389 -6.45 7.49 -7.79
N PHE A 390 -5.53 8.46 -7.66
CA PHE A 390 -5.60 9.70 -8.42
C PHE A 390 -5.08 9.50 -9.85
N VAL A 391 -5.86 10.00 -10.82
CA VAL A 391 -5.51 10.02 -12.24
C VAL A 391 -5.67 11.42 -12.78
N ALA A 392 -4.58 12.05 -13.18
CA ALA A 392 -4.62 13.41 -13.74
C ALA A 392 -5.38 13.43 -15.07
N LYS A 393 -6.17 14.49 -15.30
CA LYS A 393 -6.79 14.78 -16.61
C LYS A 393 -5.69 15.06 -17.63
N SER A 394 -5.94 14.66 -18.88
CA SER A 394 -4.99 14.96 -19.96
C SER A 394 -4.83 16.47 -20.14
N GLY A 395 -3.59 16.96 -20.08
CA GLY A 395 -3.28 18.38 -20.19
C GLY A 395 -3.61 19.20 -18.95
N SER A 396 -3.86 18.58 -17.81
CA SER A 396 -4.11 19.26 -16.53
C SER A 396 -2.97 20.21 -16.16
N VAL A 397 -3.33 21.35 -15.55
CA VAL A 397 -2.39 22.37 -15.06
C VAL A 397 -2.44 22.47 -13.54
N ARG A 398 -3.59 22.20 -12.93
CA ARG A 398 -3.76 22.22 -11.48
C ARG A 398 -3.48 20.82 -10.91
N GLU A 399 -2.95 20.79 -9.72
CA GLU A 399 -2.60 19.54 -9.01
C GLU A 399 -3.78 18.59 -8.83
N ASP A 400 -4.97 19.13 -8.50
CA ASP A 400 -6.21 18.37 -8.29
C ASP A 400 -7.07 18.19 -9.55
N GLU A 401 -6.60 18.64 -10.71
CA GLU A 401 -7.35 18.48 -11.97
C GLU A 401 -7.24 17.05 -12.48
N GLY A 402 -8.11 16.19 -11.96
CA GLY A 402 -8.05 14.75 -12.17
C GLY A 402 -9.29 14.01 -11.70
N TYR A 403 -9.14 12.71 -11.62
CA TYR A 403 -10.16 11.77 -11.18
C TYR A 403 -9.65 10.96 -10.00
N LEU A 404 -10.55 10.59 -9.08
CA LEU A 404 -10.30 9.56 -8.08
C LEU A 404 -11.07 8.30 -8.46
N LEU A 405 -10.34 7.21 -8.62
CA LEU A 405 -10.88 5.90 -8.91
C LEU A 405 -10.78 5.01 -7.67
N SER A 406 -11.85 4.32 -7.30
CA SER A 406 -11.83 3.34 -6.22
C SER A 406 -12.72 2.16 -6.52
N TYR A 407 -12.30 0.95 -6.09
CA TYR A 407 -13.20 -0.20 -6.01
C TYR A 407 -14.13 -0.02 -4.82
N VAL A 408 -15.42 -0.19 -5.03
CA VAL A 408 -16.45 -0.11 -4.00
C VAL A 408 -17.16 -1.46 -3.91
N PHE A 409 -17.31 -1.96 -2.71
CA PHE A 409 -18.10 -3.16 -2.41
C PHE A 409 -19.48 -2.76 -1.91
N ASP A 410 -20.54 -3.26 -2.54
CA ASP A 410 -21.92 -3.19 -2.04
C ASP A 410 -22.24 -4.45 -1.25
N GLN A 411 -22.47 -4.30 0.05
CA GLN A 411 -22.77 -5.40 0.97
C GLN A 411 -24.12 -6.08 0.67
N ARG A 412 -25.10 -5.35 0.13
CA ARG A 412 -26.44 -5.90 -0.17
C ARG A 412 -26.40 -6.77 -1.40
N GLU A 413 -25.69 -6.31 -2.43
CA GLU A 413 -25.59 -7.03 -3.70
C GLU A 413 -24.53 -8.12 -3.65
N GLY A 414 -23.58 -8.01 -2.71
CA GLY A 414 -22.43 -8.92 -2.60
C GLY A 414 -21.46 -8.82 -3.80
N THR A 415 -21.51 -7.72 -4.54
CA THR A 415 -20.70 -7.44 -5.73
C THR A 415 -19.88 -6.17 -5.54
N SER A 416 -19.04 -5.86 -6.51
CA SER A 416 -18.27 -4.61 -6.51
C SER A 416 -18.48 -3.83 -7.80
N HIS A 417 -18.21 -2.53 -7.71
CA HIS A 417 -18.13 -1.63 -8.85
C HIS A 417 -16.91 -0.70 -8.69
N VAL A 418 -16.52 -0.01 -9.74
CA VAL A 418 -15.54 1.06 -9.69
C VAL A 418 -16.29 2.38 -9.74
N ILE A 419 -16.00 3.29 -8.79
CA ILE A 419 -16.46 4.69 -8.88
C ILE A 419 -15.37 5.56 -9.49
N ILE A 420 -15.81 6.57 -10.22
CA ILE A 420 -14.98 7.65 -10.78
C ILE A 420 -15.52 8.97 -10.24
N LEU A 421 -14.73 9.64 -9.39
CA LEU A 421 -15.07 10.94 -8.81
C LEU A 421 -14.26 12.05 -9.50
N ASP A 422 -14.81 13.29 -9.53
CA ASP A 422 -14.02 14.47 -9.82
C ASP A 422 -13.17 14.85 -8.61
N ALA A 423 -11.86 14.84 -8.74
CA ALA A 423 -10.97 15.18 -7.64
C ALA A 423 -11.05 16.67 -7.23
N GLN A 424 -11.70 17.51 -8.01
CA GLN A 424 -11.94 18.94 -7.72
C GLN A 424 -13.25 19.19 -6.97
N ASP A 425 -14.18 18.24 -6.97
CA ASP A 425 -15.47 18.35 -6.28
C ASP A 425 -15.91 17.01 -5.70
N LEU A 426 -15.44 16.69 -4.51
CA LEU A 426 -15.80 15.47 -3.79
C LEU A 426 -17.26 15.48 -3.31
N SER A 427 -17.92 16.62 -3.26
CA SER A 427 -19.33 16.73 -2.87
C SER A 427 -20.29 16.28 -3.97
N ALA A 428 -19.82 16.25 -5.22
CA ALA A 428 -20.59 15.81 -6.37
C ALA A 428 -20.83 14.29 -6.35
N LYS A 429 -21.87 13.86 -7.09
CA LYS A 429 -22.08 12.44 -7.37
C LYS A 429 -20.94 11.90 -8.24
N PRO A 430 -20.67 10.57 -8.17
CA PRO A 430 -19.71 9.96 -9.07
C PRO A 430 -20.01 10.31 -10.55
N ILE A 431 -18.97 10.63 -11.31
CA ILE A 431 -19.03 10.87 -12.75
C ILE A 431 -19.52 9.61 -13.47
N ALA A 432 -19.02 8.46 -13.03
CA ALA A 432 -19.41 7.16 -13.55
C ALA A 432 -19.24 6.06 -12.49
N GLN A 433 -20.00 4.97 -12.66
CA GLN A 433 -19.88 3.73 -11.90
C GLN A 433 -19.81 2.56 -12.88
N VAL A 434 -18.80 1.72 -12.74
CA VAL A 434 -18.56 0.55 -13.61
C VAL A 434 -18.87 -0.71 -12.84
N MET A 435 -19.92 -1.44 -13.22
CA MET A 435 -20.37 -2.66 -12.55
C MET A 435 -19.42 -3.83 -12.86
N LEU A 436 -19.00 -4.56 -11.83
CA LEU A 436 -18.11 -5.70 -11.97
C LEU A 436 -18.86 -7.02 -11.85
N PRO A 437 -18.40 -8.08 -12.54
CA PRO A 437 -19.09 -9.37 -12.57
C PRO A 437 -18.98 -10.15 -11.26
N GLN A 438 -18.15 -9.67 -10.33
CA GLN A 438 -17.93 -10.30 -9.02
C GLN A 438 -17.49 -9.28 -7.98
N ARG A 439 -17.51 -9.73 -6.74
CA ARG A 439 -16.88 -9.01 -5.62
C ARG A 439 -15.36 -8.95 -5.81
N VAL A 440 -14.80 -7.77 -5.56
CA VAL A 440 -13.35 -7.55 -5.41
C VAL A 440 -13.06 -7.49 -3.92
N PRO A 441 -12.37 -8.49 -3.34
CA PRO A 441 -12.07 -8.51 -1.91
C PRO A 441 -11.29 -7.28 -1.47
N PHE A 442 -11.40 -6.89 -0.20
CA PHE A 442 -10.48 -5.91 0.34
C PHE A 442 -9.04 -6.39 0.14
N GLY A 443 -8.27 -5.57 -0.55
CA GLY A 443 -6.86 -5.76 -0.79
C GLY A 443 -6.08 -4.63 -0.17
N PHE A 444 -4.89 -4.40 -0.71
CA PHE A 444 -4.04 -3.32 -0.24
C PHE A 444 -3.96 -2.23 -1.30
N HIS A 445 -2.91 -2.21 -2.10
CA HIS A 445 -2.59 -1.08 -2.95
C HIS A 445 -2.86 -1.34 -4.43
N GLY A 446 -3.27 -0.29 -5.10
CA GLY A 446 -3.46 -0.27 -6.53
C GLY A 446 -2.71 0.86 -7.20
N SER A 447 -2.75 0.84 -8.54
CA SER A 447 -2.20 1.89 -9.38
C SER A 447 -3.01 2.08 -10.64
N TRP A 448 -2.87 3.24 -11.21
CA TRP A 448 -3.23 3.51 -12.59
C TRP A 448 -2.00 3.29 -13.48
N ILE A 449 -2.14 2.41 -14.46
CA ILE A 449 -1.11 2.15 -15.47
C ILE A 449 -1.61 2.79 -16.77
N GLY A 450 -1.08 3.95 -17.09
CA GLY A 450 -1.40 4.64 -18.34
C GLY A 450 -0.98 3.83 -19.57
N GLU A 451 -1.71 3.95 -20.67
CA GLU A 451 -1.23 3.43 -21.96
C GLU A 451 0.07 4.16 -22.34
N PRO A 452 1.07 3.47 -22.91
CA PRO A 452 2.23 4.15 -23.45
C PRO A 452 1.78 5.21 -24.46
N SER A 453 2.30 6.42 -24.35
CA SER A 453 2.08 7.43 -25.39
C SER A 453 2.57 6.87 -26.74
N PRO A 454 1.80 7.02 -27.82
CA PRO A 454 2.14 6.49 -29.15
C PRO A 454 3.44 7.09 -29.70
#